data_c39c48ab29924363c1529af4c4d10dea
#
_entry.id   c39c48ab29924363c1529af4c4d10dea
#
_cell.length_a   1.000
_cell.length_b   1.000
_cell.length_c   1.000
_cell.angle_alpha   90.00
_cell.angle_beta   90.00
_cell.angle_gamma   90.00
#
_symmetry.space_group_name_H-M   'P 1'
#
loop_
_entity.id
_entity.type
_entity.pdbx_description
1 polymer ?
#
loop_
_entity_poly.entity_id
_entity_poly.type
_entity_poly.pdbx_seq_one_letter_code
_entity_poly.pdbx_strand_id
1 'polypeptide(L)'
;MDTKQPIYLDNAATTRVDPRVVKKMIPYLDHYYGNPASNNHAFGWQAEEAVENARQQIADLIHANSKEIIFTSGATESDNLALKGAAQFYQKKGKHLITVKTEHKAVLDTMRELERQGFEVTYLDVDEKGLIHFENLVHAVREDTILISVMSVSYTHLTLPTSDLV
;
A
#
# COMPACT_ATOMS: atom_id res chain seq x y z
N MET A 1 41.17 10.11 -4.72
CA MET A 1 40.30 10.56 -5.81
C MET A 1 38.87 10.53 -5.28
N ASP A 2 38.32 11.71 -5.06
CA ASP A 2 36.93 11.84 -4.57
C ASP A 2 36.00 11.57 -5.77
N THR A 3 35.62 10.32 -5.93
CA THR A 3 34.63 9.97 -6.96
C THR A 3 33.29 10.47 -6.48
N LYS A 4 32.89 11.67 -6.92
CA LYS A 4 31.51 12.14 -6.73
C LYS A 4 30.58 11.04 -7.22
N GLN A 5 29.81 10.47 -6.31
CA GLN A 5 28.78 9.51 -6.71
C GLN A 5 27.81 10.17 -7.69
N PRO A 6 27.32 9.44 -8.69
CA PRO A 6 26.32 9.96 -9.60
C PRO A 6 25.07 10.39 -8.85
N ILE A 7 24.35 11.36 -9.38
CA ILE A 7 23.07 11.80 -8.83
C ILE A 7 22.04 10.70 -9.09
N TYR A 8 21.42 10.20 -8.00
CA TYR A 8 20.35 9.21 -8.09
C TYR A 8 19.00 9.89 -8.27
N LEU A 9 18.28 9.60 -9.37
CA LEU A 9 17.02 10.23 -9.72
C LEU A 9 15.82 9.27 -9.74
N ASP A 10 16.04 7.97 -9.55
CA ASP A 10 14.99 6.95 -9.59
C ASP A 10 14.39 6.67 -8.19
N ASN A 11 14.02 7.73 -7.48
CA ASN A 11 13.46 7.62 -6.13
C ASN A 11 12.05 6.99 -6.09
N ALA A 12 11.39 6.86 -7.24
CA ALA A 12 10.12 6.13 -7.34
C ALA A 12 10.31 4.61 -7.23
N ALA A 13 11.45 4.08 -7.69
CA ALA A 13 11.77 2.66 -7.54
C ALA A 13 12.25 2.33 -6.13
N THR A 14 13.16 3.15 -5.59
CA THR A 14 13.65 3.02 -4.21
C THR A 14 14.20 4.37 -3.74
N THR A 15 14.23 4.58 -2.44
CA THR A 15 14.78 5.81 -1.86
C THR A 15 15.64 5.51 -0.64
N ARG A 16 16.54 6.43 -0.34
CA ARG A 16 17.40 6.31 0.83
C ARG A 16 16.57 6.36 2.10
N VAL A 17 16.80 5.40 2.99
CA VAL A 17 16.20 5.44 4.34
C VAL A 17 16.74 6.65 5.12
N ASP A 18 15.86 7.39 5.78
CA ASP A 18 16.27 8.51 6.65
C ASP A 18 17.28 8.02 7.70
N PRO A 19 18.42 8.71 7.87
CA PRO A 19 19.46 8.30 8.84
C PRO A 19 18.94 8.16 10.27
N ARG A 20 17.92 8.92 10.66
CA ARG A 20 17.28 8.82 11.99
C ARG A 20 16.53 7.49 12.14
N VAL A 21 15.89 7.04 11.06
CA VAL A 21 15.21 5.74 11.00
C VAL A 21 16.22 4.61 11.06
N VAL A 22 17.29 4.66 10.24
CA VAL A 22 18.37 3.67 10.27
C VAL A 22 18.92 3.51 11.69
N LYS A 23 19.21 4.62 12.36
CA LYS A 23 19.72 4.61 13.75
C LYS A 23 18.76 3.92 14.72
N LYS A 24 17.46 4.03 14.51
CA LYS A 24 16.43 3.36 15.32
C LYS A 24 16.27 1.87 14.99
N MET A 25 16.57 1.46 13.76
CA MET A 25 16.46 0.06 13.32
C MET A 25 17.64 -0.79 13.79
N ILE A 26 18.87 -0.24 13.79
CA ILE A 26 20.10 -0.99 14.08
C ILE A 26 20.01 -1.82 15.38
N PRO A 27 19.53 -1.31 16.53
CA PRO A 27 19.46 -2.09 17.76
C PRO A 27 18.61 -3.35 17.65
N TYR A 28 17.63 -3.40 16.75
CA TYR A 28 16.77 -4.57 16.53
C TYR A 28 17.41 -5.63 15.63
N LEU A 29 18.55 -5.33 15.01
CA LEU A 29 19.31 -6.27 14.20
C LEU A 29 20.35 -7.05 15.02
N ASP A 30 20.76 -6.53 16.18
CA ASP A 30 21.85 -7.12 16.99
C ASP A 30 21.52 -7.29 18.49
N HIS A 31 20.87 -6.32 19.12
CA HIS A 31 20.58 -6.35 20.56
C HIS A 31 19.19 -6.86 20.89
N TYR A 32 18.15 -6.33 20.21
CA TYR A 32 16.75 -6.60 20.47
C TYR A 32 16.15 -7.52 19.40
N TYR A 33 16.89 -8.55 19.02
CA TYR A 33 16.55 -9.47 17.92
C TYR A 33 15.50 -10.53 18.27
N GLY A 34 14.77 -10.37 19.38
CA GLY A 34 13.76 -11.30 19.82
C GLY A 34 12.59 -11.43 18.84
N ASN A 35 11.97 -12.60 18.81
CA ASN A 35 10.75 -12.81 18.02
C ASN A 35 9.55 -12.29 18.81
N PRO A 36 8.77 -11.31 18.30
CA PRO A 36 7.60 -10.77 18.99
C PRO A 36 6.47 -11.79 19.23
N ALA A 37 6.48 -12.92 18.51
CA ALA A 37 5.52 -14.01 18.76
C ALA A 37 5.92 -14.93 19.92
N SER A 38 7.10 -14.76 20.50
CA SER A 38 7.59 -15.55 21.62
C SER A 38 7.17 -14.92 22.95
N ASN A 39 6.07 -15.43 23.54
CA ASN A 39 5.45 -14.87 24.73
C ASN A 39 5.92 -15.47 26.06
N ASN A 40 6.98 -16.32 26.05
CA ASN A 40 7.45 -17.08 27.20
C ASN A 40 8.81 -16.64 27.76
N HIS A 41 9.42 -15.56 27.23
CA HIS A 41 10.70 -15.04 27.69
C HIS A 41 10.90 -13.55 27.34
N ALA A 42 11.82 -12.88 28.07
CA ALA A 42 12.03 -11.43 27.98
C ALA A 42 12.41 -10.91 26.60
N PHE A 43 13.14 -11.66 25.79
CA PHE A 43 13.48 -11.24 24.41
C PHE A 43 12.24 -11.08 23.54
N GLY A 44 11.27 -12.00 23.67
CA GLY A 44 10.00 -11.91 22.95
C GLY A 44 9.17 -10.72 23.42
N TRP A 45 9.05 -10.51 24.74
CA TRP A 45 8.30 -9.39 25.30
C TRP A 45 8.82 -8.03 24.87
N GLN A 46 10.16 -7.85 24.84
CA GLN A 46 10.78 -6.61 24.35
C GLN A 46 10.48 -6.37 22.87
N ALA A 47 10.52 -7.41 22.06
CA ALA A 47 10.21 -7.31 20.64
C ALA A 47 8.70 -7.01 20.41
N GLU A 48 7.81 -7.65 21.15
CA GLU A 48 6.37 -7.41 21.13
C GLU A 48 6.05 -5.95 21.51
N GLU A 49 6.62 -5.46 22.62
CA GLU A 49 6.45 -4.08 23.07
C GLU A 49 6.89 -3.08 21.98
N ALA A 50 8.03 -3.33 21.31
CA ALA A 50 8.51 -2.47 20.25
C ALA A 50 7.56 -2.46 19.03
N VAL A 51 7.02 -3.60 18.64
CA VAL A 51 6.05 -3.71 17.55
C VAL A 51 4.75 -3.01 17.90
N GLU A 52 4.22 -3.22 19.11
CA GLU A 52 2.96 -2.57 19.53
C GLU A 52 3.11 -1.05 19.68
N ASN A 53 4.24 -0.57 20.17
CA ASN A 53 4.54 0.87 20.19
C ASN A 53 4.60 1.47 18.77
N ALA A 54 5.24 0.78 17.82
CA ALA A 54 5.26 1.22 16.42
C ALA A 54 3.84 1.22 15.81
N ARG A 55 3.05 0.20 16.10
CA ARG A 55 1.65 0.08 15.67
C ARG A 55 0.81 1.24 16.19
N GLN A 56 0.95 1.57 17.49
CA GLN A 56 0.23 2.67 18.10
C GLN A 56 0.62 4.02 17.47
N GLN A 57 1.93 4.25 17.23
CA GLN A 57 2.40 5.49 16.58
C GLN A 57 1.81 5.68 15.19
N ILE A 58 1.68 4.61 14.40
CA ILE A 58 1.05 4.66 13.08
C ILE A 58 -0.45 4.94 13.22
N ALA A 59 -1.11 4.24 14.13
CA ALA A 59 -2.54 4.44 14.40
C ALA A 59 -2.86 5.88 14.79
N ASP A 60 -2.09 6.45 15.70
CA ASP A 60 -2.23 7.85 16.13
C ASP A 60 -2.06 8.84 14.96
N LEU A 61 -1.07 8.58 14.09
CA LEU A 61 -0.78 9.43 12.93
C LEU A 61 -1.95 9.50 11.93
N ILE A 62 -2.64 8.38 11.74
CA ILE A 62 -3.76 8.29 10.78
C ILE A 62 -5.14 8.31 11.45
N HIS A 63 -5.20 8.57 12.76
CA HIS A 63 -6.43 8.58 13.57
C HIS A 63 -7.23 7.26 13.51
N ALA A 64 -6.51 6.14 13.52
CA ALA A 64 -7.06 4.79 13.54
C ALA A 64 -6.88 4.13 14.92
N ASN A 65 -7.51 2.96 15.13
CA ASN A 65 -7.22 2.11 16.27
C ASN A 65 -6.00 1.23 15.96
N SER A 66 -5.13 0.96 16.93
CA SER A 66 -3.94 0.11 16.72
C SER A 66 -4.28 -1.28 16.18
N LYS A 67 -5.45 -1.82 16.49
CA LYS A 67 -5.94 -3.11 15.96
C LYS A 67 -6.26 -3.07 14.46
N GLU A 68 -6.40 -1.89 13.86
CA GLU A 68 -6.65 -1.71 12.43
C GLU A 68 -5.35 -1.63 11.62
N ILE A 69 -4.19 -1.56 12.30
CA ILE A 69 -2.88 -1.51 11.65
C ILE A 69 -2.36 -2.94 11.45
N ILE A 70 -2.09 -3.30 10.21
CA ILE A 70 -1.53 -4.60 9.84
C ILE A 70 -0.19 -4.36 9.15
N PHE A 71 0.91 -4.86 9.73
CA PHE A 71 2.22 -4.84 9.09
C PHE A 71 2.31 -5.93 8.03
N THR A 72 2.82 -5.55 6.86
CA THR A 72 3.03 -6.44 5.72
C THR A 72 4.45 -6.28 5.20
N SER A 73 4.88 -7.16 4.31
CA SER A 73 6.21 -7.10 3.67
C SER A 73 6.34 -5.97 2.64
N GLY A 74 5.23 -5.33 2.25
CA GLY A 74 5.21 -4.25 1.29
C GLY A 74 3.85 -4.03 0.64
N ALA A 75 3.77 -3.05 -0.29
CA ALA A 75 2.52 -2.63 -0.92
C ALA A 75 1.79 -3.78 -1.63
N THR A 76 2.51 -4.64 -2.35
CA THR A 76 1.90 -5.78 -3.06
C THR A 76 1.15 -6.73 -2.13
N GLU A 77 1.71 -7.03 -0.95
CA GLU A 77 1.01 -7.84 0.05
C GLU A 77 -0.18 -7.09 0.64
N SER A 78 -0.01 -5.81 0.94
CA SER A 78 -1.09 -4.97 1.47
C SER A 78 -2.28 -4.89 0.51
N ASP A 79 -2.03 -4.63 -0.77
CA ASP A 79 -3.07 -4.59 -1.80
C ASP A 79 -3.80 -5.93 -1.93
N ASN A 80 -3.05 -7.04 -1.98
CA ASN A 80 -3.65 -8.37 -2.06
C ASN A 80 -4.49 -8.71 -0.83
N LEU A 81 -3.98 -8.38 0.37
CA LEU A 81 -4.69 -8.62 1.62
C LEU A 81 -6.00 -7.82 1.67
N ALA A 82 -5.95 -6.54 1.32
CA ALA A 82 -7.11 -5.67 1.34
C ALA A 82 -8.16 -6.09 0.28
N LEU A 83 -7.75 -6.26 -0.97
CA LEU A 83 -8.66 -6.54 -2.08
C LEU A 83 -9.30 -7.93 -1.96
N LYS A 84 -8.47 -8.96 -1.76
CA LYS A 84 -8.96 -10.35 -1.61
C LYS A 84 -9.76 -10.52 -0.32
N GLY A 85 -9.28 -9.93 0.78
CA GLY A 85 -9.97 -9.98 2.07
C GLY A 85 -11.35 -9.33 2.00
N ALA A 86 -11.45 -8.12 1.44
CA ALA A 86 -12.73 -7.43 1.28
C ALA A 86 -13.66 -8.18 0.32
N ALA A 87 -13.17 -8.61 -0.83
CA ALA A 87 -13.96 -9.35 -1.81
C ALA A 87 -14.56 -10.63 -1.20
N GLN A 88 -13.73 -11.45 -0.54
CA GLN A 88 -14.19 -12.68 0.10
C GLN A 88 -15.13 -12.45 1.27
N PHE A 89 -14.86 -11.43 2.09
CA PHE A 89 -15.71 -11.12 3.24
C PHE A 89 -17.09 -10.65 2.82
N TYR A 90 -17.17 -9.78 1.80
CA TYR A 90 -18.43 -9.18 1.34
C TYR A 90 -19.11 -9.94 0.20
N GLN A 91 -18.59 -11.05 -0.30
CA GLN A 91 -19.12 -11.80 -1.44
C GLN A 91 -20.62 -12.19 -1.35
N LYS A 92 -21.17 -12.25 -0.12
CA LYS A 92 -22.60 -12.51 0.11
C LYS A 92 -23.47 -11.27 -0.13
N LYS A 93 -22.88 -10.07 -0.12
CA LYS A 93 -23.58 -8.79 -0.34
C LYS A 93 -23.54 -8.40 -1.81
N GLY A 94 -22.53 -8.82 -2.54
CA GLY A 94 -22.35 -8.54 -3.95
C GLY A 94 -21.04 -9.10 -4.47
N LYS A 95 -20.86 -9.01 -5.79
CA LYS A 95 -19.65 -9.50 -6.47
C LYS A 95 -19.03 -8.49 -7.42
N HIS A 96 -19.49 -7.25 -7.40
CA HIS A 96 -18.97 -6.22 -8.26
C HIS A 96 -17.87 -5.40 -7.55
N LEU A 97 -16.77 -5.21 -8.28
CA LEU A 97 -15.59 -4.43 -7.86
C LEU A 97 -15.34 -3.34 -8.91
N ILE A 98 -14.83 -2.20 -8.47
CA ILE A 98 -14.45 -1.11 -9.38
C ILE A 98 -12.98 -0.75 -9.14
N THR A 99 -12.24 -0.57 -10.22
CA THR A 99 -10.87 -0.07 -10.19
C THR A 99 -10.57 0.80 -11.42
N VAL A 100 -9.35 1.31 -11.54
CA VAL A 100 -8.93 2.11 -12.71
C VAL A 100 -7.89 1.37 -13.54
N LYS A 101 -7.83 1.64 -14.85
CA LYS A 101 -6.88 0.99 -15.77
C LYS A 101 -5.42 1.33 -15.50
N THR A 102 -5.16 2.46 -14.80
CA THR A 102 -3.83 2.97 -14.49
C THR A 102 -3.27 2.47 -13.17
N GLU A 103 -3.97 1.57 -12.50
CA GLU A 103 -3.52 0.96 -11.23
C GLU A 103 -2.17 0.26 -11.36
N HIS A 104 -1.50 0.11 -10.21
CA HIS A 104 -0.30 -0.70 -10.13
C HIS A 104 -0.62 -2.17 -10.45
N LYS A 105 0.36 -2.89 -11.00
CA LYS A 105 0.22 -4.31 -11.37
C LYS A 105 -0.29 -5.19 -10.22
N ALA A 106 0.12 -4.91 -8.97
CA ALA A 106 -0.36 -5.63 -7.79
C ALA A 106 -1.89 -5.59 -7.64
N VAL A 107 -2.52 -4.46 -7.97
CA VAL A 107 -3.98 -4.30 -7.97
C VAL A 107 -4.60 -4.98 -9.20
N LEU A 108 -4.10 -4.66 -10.40
CA LEU A 108 -4.67 -5.20 -11.64
C LEU A 108 -4.62 -6.73 -11.71
N ASP A 109 -3.50 -7.35 -11.33
CA ASP A 109 -3.38 -8.81 -11.34
C ASP A 109 -4.28 -9.45 -10.27
N THR A 110 -4.45 -8.78 -9.12
CA THR A 110 -5.39 -9.22 -8.08
C THR A 110 -6.84 -9.12 -8.54
N MET A 111 -7.22 -8.05 -9.24
CA MET A 111 -8.56 -7.91 -9.81
C MET A 111 -8.85 -8.99 -10.85
N ARG A 112 -7.90 -9.27 -11.76
CA ARG A 112 -8.04 -10.36 -12.75
C ARG A 112 -8.16 -11.73 -12.09
N GLU A 113 -7.49 -11.94 -10.96
CA GLU A 113 -7.64 -13.19 -10.22
C GLU A 113 -9.03 -13.30 -9.57
N LEU A 114 -9.55 -12.21 -9.03
CA LEU A 114 -10.92 -12.16 -8.51
C LEU A 114 -11.97 -12.40 -9.61
N GLU A 115 -11.75 -11.90 -10.83
CA GLU A 115 -12.60 -12.22 -11.99
C GLU A 115 -12.65 -13.73 -12.27
N ARG A 116 -11.50 -14.43 -12.22
CA ARG A 116 -11.44 -15.90 -12.36
C ARG A 116 -12.22 -16.63 -11.26
N GLN A 117 -12.34 -16.01 -10.08
CA GLN A 117 -13.11 -16.52 -8.94
C GLN A 117 -14.60 -16.17 -9.02
N GLY A 118 -15.05 -15.51 -10.09
CA GLY A 118 -16.46 -15.18 -10.35
C GLY A 118 -16.91 -13.86 -9.77
N PHE A 119 -16.00 -12.91 -9.52
CA PHE A 119 -16.32 -11.51 -9.31
C PHE A 119 -16.40 -10.78 -10.66
N GLU A 120 -17.13 -9.69 -10.70
CA GLU A 120 -17.19 -8.78 -11.85
C GLU A 120 -16.36 -7.53 -11.55
N VAL A 121 -15.49 -7.12 -12.46
CA VAL A 121 -14.62 -5.94 -12.26
C VAL A 121 -14.89 -4.90 -13.34
N THR A 122 -15.23 -3.69 -12.94
CA THR A 122 -15.25 -2.53 -13.82
C THR A 122 -13.93 -1.78 -13.73
N TYR A 123 -13.25 -1.67 -14.87
CA TYR A 123 -12.01 -0.91 -15.02
C TYR A 123 -12.33 0.45 -15.64
N LEU A 124 -12.31 1.50 -14.83
CA LEU A 124 -12.56 2.86 -15.29
C LEU A 124 -11.41 3.39 -16.13
N ASP A 125 -11.75 4.13 -17.17
CA ASP A 125 -10.79 4.94 -17.92
C ASP A 125 -10.42 6.21 -17.16
N VAL A 126 -9.25 6.72 -17.46
CA VAL A 126 -8.77 8.01 -16.98
C VAL A 126 -8.58 8.97 -18.17
N ASP A 127 -8.56 10.26 -17.90
CA ASP A 127 -8.25 11.29 -18.91
C ASP A 127 -6.76 11.35 -19.24
N GLU A 128 -6.37 12.27 -20.10
CA GLU A 128 -4.97 12.49 -20.52
C GLU A 128 -4.05 12.90 -19.36
N LYS A 129 -4.63 13.38 -18.24
CA LYS A 129 -3.91 13.74 -17.02
C LYS A 129 -3.87 12.60 -15.99
N GLY A 130 -4.46 11.45 -16.31
CA GLY A 130 -4.55 10.30 -15.41
C GLY A 130 -5.64 10.42 -14.35
N LEU A 131 -6.61 11.33 -14.51
CA LEU A 131 -7.69 11.54 -13.56
C LEU A 131 -8.94 10.78 -14.00
N ILE A 132 -9.69 10.25 -13.03
CA ILE A 132 -11.01 9.66 -13.27
C ILE A 132 -12.06 10.78 -13.38
N HIS A 133 -13.03 10.61 -14.28
CA HIS A 133 -14.25 11.41 -14.26
C HIS A 133 -15.19 10.87 -13.18
N PHE A 134 -15.51 11.69 -12.18
CA PHE A 134 -16.33 11.28 -11.05
C PHE A 134 -17.71 10.76 -11.48
N GLU A 135 -18.29 11.32 -12.52
CA GLU A 135 -19.56 10.86 -13.09
C GLU A 135 -19.47 9.42 -13.60
N ASN A 136 -18.35 9.03 -14.24
CA ASN A 136 -18.15 7.66 -14.70
C ASN A 136 -18.08 6.69 -13.52
N LEU A 137 -17.45 7.08 -12.41
CA LEU A 137 -17.43 6.29 -11.18
C LEU A 137 -18.86 6.13 -10.63
N VAL A 138 -19.62 7.22 -10.53
CA VAL A 138 -21.00 7.17 -10.02
C VAL A 138 -21.87 6.24 -10.88
N HIS A 139 -21.76 6.33 -12.20
CA HIS A 139 -22.51 5.45 -13.12
C HIS A 139 -22.07 3.97 -13.04
N ALA A 140 -20.82 3.71 -12.69
CA ALA A 140 -20.31 2.34 -12.55
C ALA A 140 -20.76 1.67 -11.24
N VAL A 141 -21.15 2.44 -10.22
CA VAL A 141 -21.60 1.88 -8.94
C VAL A 141 -22.96 1.21 -9.12
N ARG A 142 -23.06 -0.05 -8.68
CA ARG A 142 -24.27 -0.87 -8.71
C ARG A 142 -24.66 -1.27 -7.29
N GLU A 143 -25.87 -1.79 -7.11
CA GLU A 143 -26.33 -2.30 -5.81
C GLU A 143 -25.46 -3.43 -5.25
N ASP A 144 -24.84 -4.23 -6.12
CA ASP A 144 -23.93 -5.32 -5.77
C ASP A 144 -22.45 -4.91 -5.75
N THR A 145 -22.13 -3.60 -5.85
CA THR A 145 -20.76 -3.09 -5.71
C THR A 145 -20.32 -3.18 -4.26
N ILE A 146 -19.25 -3.95 -4.01
CA ILE A 146 -18.73 -4.18 -2.66
C ILE A 146 -17.38 -3.53 -2.39
N LEU A 147 -16.67 -3.09 -3.42
CA LEU A 147 -15.35 -2.49 -3.27
C LEU A 147 -15.05 -1.54 -4.44
N ILE A 148 -14.45 -0.42 -4.10
CA ILE A 148 -13.87 0.53 -5.07
C ILE A 148 -12.41 0.74 -4.65
N SER A 149 -11.48 0.51 -5.58
CA SER A 149 -10.04 0.70 -5.39
C SER A 149 -9.51 1.65 -6.46
N VAL A 150 -8.99 2.80 -6.03
CA VAL A 150 -8.44 3.83 -6.92
C VAL A 150 -7.15 4.37 -6.33
N MET A 151 -6.04 4.27 -7.06
CA MET A 151 -4.77 4.83 -6.63
C MET A 151 -4.81 6.36 -6.66
N SER A 152 -4.22 6.99 -5.65
CA SER A 152 -4.16 8.45 -5.56
C SER A 152 -3.10 9.06 -6.49
N VAL A 153 -1.98 8.36 -6.70
CA VAL A 153 -0.85 8.83 -7.51
C VAL A 153 -0.31 7.69 -8.37
N SER A 154 -0.28 7.90 -9.68
CA SER A 154 0.35 7.00 -10.66
C SER A 154 1.68 7.58 -11.14
N TYR A 155 2.49 6.77 -11.82
CA TYR A 155 3.67 7.25 -12.59
C TYR A 155 3.32 8.36 -13.58
N THR A 156 2.07 8.39 -14.07
CA THR A 156 1.56 9.48 -14.93
C THR A 156 1.51 10.84 -14.23
N HIS A 157 1.48 10.88 -12.90
CA HIS A 157 1.50 12.11 -12.09
C HIS A 157 2.90 12.48 -11.60
N LEU A 158 3.89 11.59 -11.77
CA LEU A 158 5.28 11.81 -11.39
C LEU A 158 5.99 12.48 -12.58
N THR A 159 5.94 13.81 -12.65
CA THR A 159 6.70 14.59 -13.61
C THR A 159 7.96 15.15 -12.96
N LEU A 160 9.09 15.11 -13.69
CA LEU A 160 10.20 15.98 -13.34
C LEU A 160 9.73 17.43 -13.59
N PRO A 161 10.05 18.39 -12.69
CA PRO A 161 9.76 19.80 -12.94
C PRO A 161 10.64 20.30 -14.08
N THR A 162 10.20 20.07 -15.32
CA THR A 162 10.92 20.43 -16.55
C THR A 162 10.34 21.68 -17.22
N SER A 163 9.35 22.32 -16.60
CA SER A 163 8.64 23.46 -17.17
C SER A 163 9.51 24.72 -17.41
N ASP A 164 10.72 24.76 -16.85
CA ASP A 164 11.55 25.97 -16.88
C ASP A 164 12.89 25.75 -17.61
N LEU A 165 13.03 24.70 -18.42
CA LEU A 165 14.26 24.40 -19.17
C LEU A 165 14.10 24.45 -20.69
N VAL A 166 13.25 25.35 -21.21
CA VAL A 166 13.24 25.70 -22.64
C VAL A 166 13.33 27.21 -22.80
#